data_3d95e51f6f1fc52a408e69f0adf52546
#
_entry.id   3d95e51f6f1fc52a408e69f0adf52546
#
_cell.length_a   1.000
_cell.length_b   1.000
_cell.length_c   1.000
_cell.angle_alpha   90.00
_cell.angle_beta   90.00
_cell.angle_gamma   90.00
#
_symmetry.space_group_name_H-M   'P 1'
#
loop_
_entity.id
_entity.type
_entity.pdbx_description
1 polymer ?
#
loop_
_entity_poly.entity_id
_entity_poly.type
_entity_poly.pdbx_seq_one_letter_code
_entity_poly.pdbx_strand_id
1 'polypeptide(L)'
;MEQLVVRLWLPDEPGMLAAVATRIAAIRGNLIGLEVLERSGEVAVDELVVELPEAGQSDELCRALQAIDGAGIEEVRIVPPGAEERGLQVISAAVAVLETANASASLAALVGLAGDLFDVEWSAVLDLHTETTIQSTGEAPRLDWLLAFVAGARSAAPEGGSSGSGVMAGEMEDAGLVLCIGRAVPFRRREHREFEMLVRVTDRMCRPLRGDRIPAGWGSTPRFVGS
;
A
#
# COMPACT_ATOMS: atom_id res chain seq x y z
N MET A 1 -5.69 25.01 5.67
CA MET A 1 -4.92 24.33 4.60
C MET A 1 -5.33 22.87 4.64
N GLU A 2 -5.58 22.29 3.51
CA GLU A 2 -5.92 20.87 3.33
C GLU A 2 -4.87 20.21 2.44
N GLN A 3 -4.43 19.03 2.81
CA GLN A 3 -3.48 18.26 2.02
C GLN A 3 -4.17 17.08 1.39
N LEU A 4 -3.98 16.89 0.09
CA LEU A 4 -4.61 15.84 -0.70
C LEU A 4 -3.55 15.02 -1.41
N VAL A 5 -3.77 13.71 -1.46
CA VAL A 5 -3.08 12.83 -2.39
C VAL A 5 -4.01 12.57 -3.56
N VAL A 6 -3.51 12.79 -4.77
CA VAL A 6 -4.25 12.59 -6.02
C VAL A 6 -3.48 11.64 -6.91
N ARG A 7 -4.11 10.54 -7.30
CA ARG A 7 -3.54 9.60 -8.27
C ARG A 7 -4.14 9.86 -9.64
N LEU A 8 -3.26 10.08 -10.62
CA LEU A 8 -3.61 10.49 -11.98
C LEU A 8 -3.08 9.52 -13.02
N TRP A 9 -3.88 9.31 -14.06
CA TRP A 9 -3.42 8.82 -15.35
C TRP A 9 -3.07 10.00 -16.22
N LEU A 10 -1.87 9.98 -16.80
CA LEU A 10 -1.40 11.03 -17.70
C LEU A 10 -0.79 10.39 -18.96
N PRO A 11 -0.93 11.03 -20.14
CA PRO A 11 -0.05 10.71 -21.28
C PRO A 11 1.42 10.82 -20.86
N ASP A 12 2.25 9.84 -21.19
CA ASP A 12 3.68 9.88 -20.88
C ASP A 12 4.43 10.73 -21.92
N GLU A 13 4.10 12.01 -21.95
CA GLU A 13 4.62 13.00 -22.90
C GLU A 13 5.30 14.18 -22.19
N PRO A 14 6.33 14.76 -22.83
CA PRO A 14 6.95 15.99 -22.31
C PRO A 14 5.95 17.12 -22.12
N GLY A 15 5.96 17.73 -20.92
CA GLY A 15 5.11 18.88 -20.60
C GLY A 15 3.85 18.54 -19.82
N MET A 16 3.44 17.28 -19.71
CA MET A 16 2.22 16.89 -18.98
C MET A 16 2.27 17.29 -17.51
N LEU A 17 3.38 17.03 -16.82
CA LEU A 17 3.56 17.47 -15.43
C LEU A 17 3.58 19.00 -15.28
N ALA A 18 4.07 19.72 -16.28
CA ALA A 18 3.99 21.20 -16.28
C ALA A 18 2.55 21.69 -16.43
N ALA A 19 1.73 21.02 -17.25
CA ALA A 19 0.31 21.30 -17.37
C ALA A 19 -0.41 21.05 -16.03
N VAL A 20 -0.12 19.93 -15.37
CA VAL A 20 -0.66 19.60 -14.05
C VAL A 20 -0.31 20.68 -13.02
N ALA A 21 0.98 21.03 -12.90
CA ALA A 21 1.43 22.06 -11.96
C ALA A 21 0.78 23.42 -12.24
N THR A 22 0.59 23.78 -13.52
CA THR A 22 -0.08 25.01 -13.91
C THR A 22 -1.55 25.02 -13.48
N ARG A 23 -2.27 23.89 -13.59
CA ARG A 23 -3.67 23.78 -13.16
C ARG A 23 -3.81 23.87 -11.65
N ILE A 24 -2.90 23.23 -10.91
CA ILE A 24 -2.85 23.33 -9.45
C ILE A 24 -2.59 24.77 -9.01
N ALA A 25 -1.62 25.44 -9.63
CA ALA A 25 -1.30 26.83 -9.31
C ALA A 25 -2.45 27.80 -9.62
N ALA A 26 -3.24 27.54 -10.68
CA ALA A 26 -4.40 28.37 -11.05
C ALA A 26 -5.49 28.44 -9.96
N ILE A 27 -5.61 27.39 -9.14
CA ILE A 27 -6.51 27.34 -7.99
C ILE A 27 -5.80 27.66 -6.66
N ARG A 28 -4.62 28.28 -6.71
CA ARG A 28 -3.76 28.61 -5.58
C ARG A 28 -3.27 27.40 -4.78
N GLY A 29 -3.34 26.20 -5.35
CA GLY A 29 -2.76 24.99 -4.77
C GLY A 29 -1.24 24.97 -4.94
N ASN A 30 -0.58 24.21 -4.07
CA ASN A 30 0.86 23.97 -4.11
C ASN A 30 1.12 22.47 -4.30
N LEU A 31 1.91 22.12 -5.31
CA LEU A 31 2.36 20.74 -5.50
C LEU A 31 3.59 20.52 -4.61
N ILE A 32 3.44 19.73 -3.54
CA ILE A 32 4.48 19.50 -2.53
C ILE A 32 5.16 18.14 -2.65
N GLY A 33 4.56 17.21 -3.42
CA GLY A 33 5.14 15.91 -3.70
C GLY A 33 4.66 15.36 -5.04
N LEU A 34 5.51 14.58 -5.70
CA LEU A 34 5.19 13.89 -6.94
C LEU A 34 5.96 12.58 -7.01
N GLU A 35 5.24 11.50 -7.30
CA GLU A 35 5.83 10.19 -7.54
C GLU A 35 5.24 9.52 -8.77
N VAL A 36 6.10 8.95 -9.61
CA VAL A 36 5.70 8.12 -10.74
C VAL A 36 5.53 6.69 -10.24
N LEU A 37 4.29 6.22 -10.15
CA LEU A 37 3.97 4.87 -9.66
C LEU A 37 4.16 3.81 -10.75
N GLU A 38 3.81 4.16 -11.98
CA GLU A 38 3.93 3.25 -13.12
C GLU A 38 4.09 4.03 -14.43
N ARG A 39 4.84 3.43 -15.38
CA ARG A 39 4.90 3.87 -16.78
C ARG A 39 4.67 2.65 -17.65
N SER A 40 3.67 2.70 -18.50
CA SER A 40 3.30 1.59 -19.39
C SER A 40 2.86 2.11 -20.75
N GLY A 41 3.72 1.90 -21.74
CA GLY A 41 3.46 2.42 -23.10
C GLY A 41 3.42 3.94 -23.15
N GLU A 42 2.27 4.48 -23.54
CA GLU A 42 2.04 5.93 -23.71
C GLU A 42 1.39 6.58 -22.48
N VAL A 43 1.26 5.84 -21.37
CA VAL A 43 0.55 6.30 -20.17
C VAL A 43 1.45 6.17 -18.95
N ALA A 44 1.44 7.19 -18.09
CA ALA A 44 2.00 7.18 -16.76
C ALA A 44 0.88 7.22 -15.71
N VAL A 45 1.12 6.61 -14.56
CA VAL A 45 0.29 6.79 -13.35
C VAL A 45 1.15 7.49 -12.32
N ASP A 46 0.75 8.71 -11.99
CA ASP A 46 1.47 9.57 -11.05
C ASP A 46 0.65 9.79 -9.79
N GLU A 47 1.31 9.85 -8.65
CA GLU A 47 0.73 10.25 -7.37
C GLU A 47 1.26 11.62 -6.99
N LEU A 48 0.34 12.55 -6.77
CA LEU A 48 0.63 13.94 -6.43
C LEU A 48 0.23 14.21 -4.98
N VAL A 49 1.04 14.95 -4.25
CA VAL A 49 0.66 15.52 -2.97
C VAL A 49 0.42 17.02 -3.17
N VAL A 50 -0.82 17.43 -2.99
CA VAL A 50 -1.27 18.80 -3.25
C VAL A 50 -1.74 19.44 -1.95
N GLU A 51 -1.24 20.64 -1.68
CA GLU A 51 -1.70 21.47 -0.58
C GLU A 51 -2.62 22.56 -1.11
N LEU A 52 -3.84 22.65 -0.54
CA LEU A 52 -4.83 23.65 -0.89
C LEU A 52 -5.00 24.67 0.25
N PRO A 53 -5.22 25.96 -0.07
CA PRO A 53 -5.32 27.03 0.94
C PRO A 53 -6.52 26.86 1.86
N GLU A 54 -7.62 26.30 1.37
CA GLU A 54 -8.89 26.15 2.07
C GLU A 54 -9.35 24.70 2.05
N ALA A 55 -10.05 24.27 3.09
CA ALA A 55 -10.70 22.97 3.11
C ALA A 55 -11.91 22.93 2.17
N GLY A 56 -12.16 21.76 1.56
CA GLY A 56 -13.30 21.55 0.67
C GLY A 56 -13.09 21.98 -0.77
N GLN A 57 -11.86 22.31 -1.19
CA GLN A 57 -11.52 22.63 -2.58
C GLN A 57 -11.19 21.38 -3.43
N SER A 58 -11.39 20.19 -2.92
CA SER A 58 -11.11 18.93 -3.63
C SER A 58 -11.83 18.84 -4.98
N ASP A 59 -13.10 19.27 -5.06
CA ASP A 59 -13.87 19.26 -6.30
C ASP A 59 -13.32 20.26 -7.34
N GLU A 60 -12.77 21.38 -6.88
CA GLU A 60 -12.14 22.37 -7.75
C GLU A 60 -10.83 21.82 -8.32
N LEU A 61 -10.04 21.16 -7.48
CA LEU A 61 -8.82 20.44 -7.89
C LEU A 61 -9.15 19.37 -8.94
N CYS A 62 -10.15 18.54 -8.68
CA CYS A 62 -10.57 17.49 -9.61
C CYS A 62 -10.95 18.05 -10.96
N ARG A 63 -11.77 19.12 -11.00
CA ARG A 63 -12.17 19.77 -12.25
C ARG A 63 -10.98 20.40 -12.99
N ALA A 64 -10.05 21.01 -12.26
CA ALA A 64 -8.85 21.60 -12.85
C ALA A 64 -7.95 20.55 -13.51
N LEU A 65 -7.78 19.39 -12.87
CA LEU A 65 -6.97 18.29 -13.39
C LEU A 65 -7.66 17.56 -14.55
N GLN A 66 -8.96 17.31 -14.46
CA GLN A 66 -9.75 16.69 -15.54
C GLN A 66 -9.84 17.54 -16.81
N ALA A 67 -9.55 18.84 -16.72
CA ALA A 67 -9.47 19.71 -17.88
C ALA A 67 -8.16 19.57 -18.68
N ILE A 68 -7.26 18.69 -18.29
CA ILE A 68 -6.04 18.35 -19.02
C ILE A 68 -6.38 17.21 -20.00
N ASP A 69 -6.08 17.41 -21.29
CA ASP A 69 -6.33 16.38 -22.30
C ASP A 69 -5.60 15.08 -21.98
N GLY A 70 -6.34 13.97 -22.01
CA GLY A 70 -5.82 12.64 -21.71
C GLY A 70 -5.58 12.34 -20.22
N ALA A 71 -5.81 13.31 -19.33
CA ALA A 71 -5.71 13.07 -17.90
C ALA A 71 -6.96 12.37 -17.35
N GLY A 72 -6.76 11.43 -16.44
CA GLY A 72 -7.82 10.77 -15.68
C GLY A 72 -7.47 10.70 -14.20
N ILE A 73 -8.44 11.01 -13.34
CA ILE A 73 -8.27 10.85 -11.88
C ILE A 73 -8.66 9.43 -11.51
N GLU A 74 -7.74 8.70 -10.86
CA GLU A 74 -7.99 7.37 -10.34
C GLU A 74 -8.49 7.42 -8.90
N GLU A 75 -7.87 8.28 -8.09
CA GLU A 75 -8.14 8.38 -6.66
C GLU A 75 -7.85 9.79 -6.15
N VAL A 76 -8.65 10.25 -5.17
CA VAL A 76 -8.37 11.46 -4.39
C VAL A 76 -8.65 11.17 -2.93
N ARG A 77 -7.69 11.46 -2.06
CA ARG A 77 -7.86 11.28 -0.62
C ARG A 77 -7.27 12.44 0.17
N ILE A 78 -7.93 12.78 1.26
CA ILE A 78 -7.43 13.79 2.21
C ILE A 78 -6.41 13.10 3.12
N VAL A 79 -5.27 13.76 3.32
CA VAL A 79 -4.22 13.27 4.21
C VAL A 79 -3.89 14.31 5.29
N PRO A 80 -3.38 13.89 6.45
CA PRO A 80 -2.94 14.84 7.48
C PRO A 80 -1.86 15.78 6.93
N PRO A 81 -1.84 17.06 7.33
CA PRO A 81 -0.75 17.96 6.99
C PRO A 81 0.60 17.42 7.48
N GLY A 82 1.61 17.48 6.64
CA GLY A 82 2.94 16.96 6.94
C GLY A 82 3.08 15.45 6.73
N ALA A 83 2.17 14.82 5.99
CA ALA A 83 2.35 13.44 5.55
C ALA A 83 3.73 13.31 4.89
N GLU A 84 4.52 12.37 5.39
CA GLU A 84 5.87 12.11 4.89
C GLU A 84 5.83 11.68 3.42
N GLU A 85 6.90 12.01 2.71
CA GLU A 85 7.14 11.47 1.38
C GLU A 85 7.11 9.93 1.40
N ARG A 86 6.47 9.31 0.42
CA ARG A 86 6.22 7.85 0.41
C ARG A 86 7.48 7.02 0.64
N GLY A 87 8.60 7.44 0.05
CA GLY A 87 9.88 6.75 0.26
C GLY A 87 10.33 6.75 1.73
N LEU A 88 10.12 7.84 2.46
CA LEU A 88 10.38 7.92 3.89
C LEU A 88 9.40 7.07 4.70
N GLN A 89 8.12 7.01 4.32
CA GLN A 89 7.14 6.15 4.97
C GLN A 89 7.54 4.67 4.89
N VAL A 90 8.04 4.20 3.74
CA VAL A 90 8.55 2.82 3.58
C VAL A 90 9.72 2.55 4.51
N ILE A 91 10.67 3.49 4.60
CA ILE A 91 11.83 3.35 5.49
C ILE A 91 11.38 3.37 6.95
N SER A 92 10.50 4.29 7.33
CA SER A 92 9.96 4.41 8.69
C SER A 92 9.21 3.13 9.09
N ALA A 93 8.42 2.56 8.18
CA ALA A 93 7.73 1.29 8.40
C ALA A 93 8.72 0.14 8.61
N ALA A 94 9.77 0.05 7.79
CA ALA A 94 10.80 -0.97 7.94
C ALA A 94 11.54 -0.82 9.29
N VAL A 95 11.88 0.39 9.71
CA VAL A 95 12.51 0.67 11.01
C VAL A 95 11.56 0.27 12.15
N ALA A 96 10.28 0.63 12.08
CA ALA A 96 9.30 0.27 13.10
C ALA A 96 9.16 -1.26 13.27
N VAL A 97 9.22 -2.02 12.18
CA VAL A 97 9.25 -3.50 12.25
C VAL A 97 10.55 -3.98 12.93
N LEU A 98 11.70 -3.39 12.59
CA LEU A 98 13.00 -3.75 13.17
C LEU A 98 13.09 -3.46 14.67
N GLU A 99 12.39 -2.46 15.17
CA GLU A 99 12.37 -2.06 16.58
C GLU A 99 11.43 -2.87 17.45
N THR A 100 10.68 -3.80 16.88
CA THR A 100 9.76 -4.65 17.64
C THR A 100 10.51 -5.65 18.53
N ALA A 101 9.93 -5.97 19.68
CA ALA A 101 10.57 -6.80 20.70
C ALA A 101 10.66 -8.31 20.33
N ASN A 102 9.80 -8.77 19.45
CA ASN A 102 9.71 -10.18 19.05
C ASN A 102 8.93 -10.33 17.74
N ALA A 103 9.01 -11.50 17.16
CA ALA A 103 8.40 -11.81 15.87
C ALA A 103 6.86 -11.65 15.85
N SER A 104 6.16 -11.88 16.95
CA SER A 104 4.71 -11.60 17.04
C SER A 104 4.42 -10.11 16.89
N ALA A 105 5.15 -9.31 17.63
CA ALA A 105 5.04 -7.86 17.54
C ALA A 105 5.43 -7.36 16.13
N SER A 106 6.43 -7.99 15.49
CA SER A 106 6.81 -7.69 14.10
C SER A 106 5.66 -7.95 13.13
N LEU A 107 4.98 -9.10 13.24
CA LEU A 107 3.86 -9.45 12.37
C LEU A 107 2.65 -8.53 12.61
N ALA A 108 2.35 -8.20 13.86
CA ALA A 108 1.28 -7.27 14.19
C ALA A 108 1.57 -5.85 13.65
N ALA A 109 2.81 -5.38 13.81
CA ALA A 109 3.26 -4.10 13.25
C ALA A 109 3.21 -4.11 11.72
N LEU A 110 3.68 -5.19 11.07
CA LEU A 110 3.64 -5.35 9.63
C LEU A 110 2.23 -5.20 9.06
N VAL A 111 1.26 -5.88 9.67
CA VAL A 111 -0.15 -5.85 9.24
C VAL A 111 -0.73 -4.44 9.34
N GLY A 112 -0.45 -3.72 10.45
CA GLY A 112 -0.88 -2.32 10.63
C GLY A 112 -0.19 -1.36 9.66
N LEU A 113 1.15 -1.43 9.59
CA LEU A 113 1.96 -0.55 8.72
C LEU A 113 1.66 -0.78 7.23
N ALA A 114 1.39 -2.02 6.82
CA ALA A 114 0.95 -2.30 5.46
C ALA A 114 -0.40 -1.64 5.17
N GLY A 115 -1.31 -1.59 6.16
CA GLY A 115 -2.57 -0.87 6.08
C GLY A 115 -2.38 0.60 5.76
N ASP A 116 -1.57 1.28 6.57
CA ASP A 116 -1.32 2.72 6.45
C ASP A 116 -0.51 3.08 5.20
N LEU A 117 0.54 2.27 4.89
CA LEU A 117 1.47 2.55 3.80
C LEU A 117 0.85 2.37 2.41
N PHE A 118 0.01 1.33 2.25
CA PHE A 118 -0.60 0.97 0.96
C PHE A 118 -2.08 1.33 0.88
N ASP A 119 -2.63 2.00 1.89
CA ASP A 119 -4.03 2.42 1.96
C ASP A 119 -4.98 1.26 1.64
N VAL A 120 -4.81 0.15 2.36
CA VAL A 120 -5.55 -1.08 2.09
C VAL A 120 -6.78 -1.20 2.98
N GLU A 121 -7.82 -1.84 2.44
CA GLU A 121 -9.05 -2.13 3.17
C GLU A 121 -8.86 -3.28 4.16
N TRP A 122 -7.93 -4.18 3.84
CA TRP A 122 -7.59 -5.32 4.68
C TRP A 122 -6.15 -5.79 4.47
N SER A 123 -5.60 -6.40 5.51
CA SER A 123 -4.33 -7.11 5.45
C SER A 123 -4.39 -8.39 6.31
N ALA A 124 -3.67 -9.44 5.90
CA ALA A 124 -3.64 -10.70 6.62
C ALA A 124 -2.28 -11.39 6.46
N VAL A 125 -1.77 -11.97 7.55
CA VAL A 125 -0.62 -12.89 7.53
C VAL A 125 -1.12 -14.31 7.68
N LEU A 126 -0.72 -15.17 6.75
CA LEU A 126 -1.09 -16.58 6.68
C LEU A 126 0.12 -17.45 6.99
N ASP A 127 -0.09 -18.53 7.74
CA ASP A 127 0.82 -19.65 7.80
C ASP A 127 0.36 -20.71 6.80
N LEU A 128 1.18 -20.96 5.77
CA LEU A 128 0.84 -21.91 4.70
C LEU A 128 1.03 -23.38 5.11
N HIS A 129 1.76 -23.63 6.18
CA HIS A 129 1.97 -24.99 6.66
C HIS A 129 0.77 -25.47 7.50
N THR A 130 0.26 -24.58 8.35
CA THR A 130 -0.88 -24.90 9.21
C THR A 130 -2.22 -24.48 8.58
N GLU A 131 -2.17 -23.79 7.44
CA GLU A 131 -3.33 -23.24 6.75
C GLU A 131 -4.19 -22.39 7.69
N THR A 132 -3.54 -21.46 8.41
CA THR A 132 -4.23 -20.58 9.37
C THR A 132 -3.89 -19.11 9.13
N THR A 133 -4.79 -18.23 9.53
CA THR A 133 -4.51 -16.79 9.62
C THR A 133 -3.88 -16.49 10.98
N ILE A 134 -2.67 -15.93 10.97
CA ILE A 134 -1.91 -15.54 12.17
C ILE A 134 -2.36 -14.18 12.69
N GLN A 135 -2.46 -13.21 11.78
CA GLN A 135 -2.86 -11.81 12.06
C GLN A 135 -3.70 -11.30 10.91
N SER A 136 -4.66 -10.42 11.19
CA SER A 136 -5.40 -9.70 10.15
C SER A 136 -5.95 -8.39 10.67
N THR A 137 -6.17 -7.45 9.74
CA THR A 137 -6.91 -6.19 9.96
C THR A 137 -7.91 -6.00 8.83
N GLY A 138 -8.96 -5.21 9.09
CA GLY A 138 -10.03 -4.98 8.12
C GLY A 138 -10.87 -6.23 7.84
N GLU A 139 -11.64 -6.18 6.78
CA GLU A 139 -12.49 -7.30 6.34
C GLU A 139 -11.76 -8.19 5.34
N ALA A 140 -10.74 -8.92 5.83
CA ALA A 140 -9.98 -9.84 5.00
C ALA A 140 -10.90 -10.94 4.40
N PRO A 141 -10.67 -11.35 3.13
CA PRO A 141 -11.38 -12.48 2.53
C PRO A 141 -11.21 -13.76 3.35
N ARG A 142 -12.08 -14.73 3.09
CA ARG A 142 -12.00 -16.05 3.73
C ARG A 142 -10.65 -16.73 3.44
N LEU A 143 -10.17 -17.50 4.42
CA LEU A 143 -8.88 -18.18 4.34
C LEU A 143 -8.74 -19.07 3.10
N ASP A 144 -9.80 -19.83 2.75
CA ASP A 144 -9.81 -20.67 1.56
C ASP A 144 -9.56 -19.88 0.26
N TRP A 145 -10.15 -18.70 0.15
CA TRP A 145 -9.91 -17.80 -0.97
C TRP A 145 -8.46 -17.26 -0.98
N LEU A 146 -7.96 -16.83 0.18
CA LEU A 146 -6.58 -16.32 0.31
C LEU A 146 -5.55 -17.39 -0.06
N LEU A 147 -5.73 -18.63 0.40
CA LEU A 147 -4.85 -19.74 0.06
C LEU A 147 -4.88 -20.06 -1.45
N ALA A 148 -6.07 -20.04 -2.08
CA ALA A 148 -6.21 -20.22 -3.51
C ALA A 148 -5.52 -19.10 -4.31
N PHE A 149 -5.66 -17.83 -3.86
CA PHE A 149 -5.00 -16.68 -4.47
C PHE A 149 -3.48 -16.83 -4.42
N VAL A 150 -2.91 -17.16 -3.26
CA VAL A 150 -1.46 -17.38 -3.09
C VAL A 150 -0.96 -18.51 -3.98
N ALA A 151 -1.69 -19.64 -4.04
CA ALA A 151 -1.34 -20.76 -4.91
C ALA A 151 -1.36 -20.37 -6.40
N GLY A 152 -2.35 -19.56 -6.82
CA GLY A 152 -2.44 -19.02 -8.17
C GLY A 152 -1.29 -18.06 -8.50
N ALA A 153 -0.94 -17.16 -7.58
CA ALA A 153 0.16 -16.21 -7.74
C ALA A 153 1.52 -16.92 -7.89
N ARG A 154 1.75 -18.02 -7.16
CA ARG A 154 2.94 -18.85 -7.30
C ARG A 154 3.05 -19.54 -8.64
N SER A 155 1.92 -19.88 -9.26
CA SER A 155 1.87 -20.58 -10.54
C SER A 155 1.97 -19.65 -11.74
N ALA A 156 1.74 -18.35 -11.53
CA ALA A 156 1.90 -17.35 -12.59
C ALA A 156 3.39 -17.11 -12.85
N ALA A 157 3.77 -17.03 -14.13
CA ALA A 157 5.15 -16.77 -14.50
C ALA A 157 5.62 -15.42 -13.92
N PRO A 158 6.93 -15.28 -13.55
CA PRO A 158 7.46 -14.08 -12.90
C PRO A 158 7.50 -12.83 -13.81
N GLU A 159 7.06 -12.92 -15.04
CA GLU A 159 6.97 -11.80 -15.98
C GLU A 159 5.70 -10.99 -15.75
N GLY A 160 5.82 -10.03 -14.86
CA GLY A 160 4.80 -9.03 -14.58
C GLY A 160 3.84 -9.50 -13.49
N GLY A 161 4.15 -9.15 -12.25
CA GLY A 161 3.09 -9.04 -11.25
C GLY A 161 1.93 -8.31 -11.91
N SER A 162 0.70 -8.82 -11.79
CA SER A 162 -0.44 -8.27 -12.52
C SER A 162 -0.66 -6.82 -12.09
N SER A 163 0.02 -5.91 -12.78
CA SER A 163 -0.29 -4.48 -12.72
C SER A 163 -1.77 -4.37 -13.02
N GLY A 164 -2.56 -4.00 -12.03
CA GLY A 164 -4.01 -3.94 -12.16
C GLY A 164 -4.80 -4.85 -11.22
N SER A 165 -4.13 -5.62 -10.33
CA SER A 165 -4.82 -6.32 -9.24
C SER A 165 -4.94 -5.42 -8.01
N GLY A 166 -6.11 -5.43 -7.37
CA GLY A 166 -6.33 -4.82 -6.05
C GLY A 166 -5.84 -5.71 -4.89
N VAL A 167 -5.12 -6.80 -5.17
CA VAL A 167 -4.59 -7.71 -4.14
C VAL A 167 -3.13 -8.01 -4.42
N MET A 168 -2.30 -7.94 -3.37
CA MET A 168 -0.91 -8.36 -3.39
C MET A 168 -0.65 -9.46 -2.34
N ALA A 169 0.28 -10.36 -2.66
CA ALA A 169 0.81 -11.35 -1.72
C ALA A 169 2.33 -11.34 -1.76
N GLY A 170 2.96 -11.38 -0.58
CA GLY A 170 4.40 -11.41 -0.43
C GLY A 170 4.82 -12.52 0.53
N GLU A 171 5.75 -13.37 0.09
CA GLU A 171 6.19 -14.53 0.86
C GLU A 171 7.35 -14.17 1.78
N MET A 172 7.23 -14.57 3.03
CA MET A 172 8.28 -14.60 4.05
C MET A 172 8.83 -16.03 4.10
N GLU A 173 9.76 -16.34 3.19
CA GLU A 173 10.25 -17.70 2.96
C GLU A 173 10.93 -18.29 4.19
N ASP A 174 11.74 -17.48 4.90
CA ASP A 174 12.44 -17.91 6.12
C ASP A 174 11.46 -18.21 7.25
N ALA A 175 10.34 -17.49 7.33
CA ALA A 175 9.29 -17.70 8.33
C ALA A 175 8.23 -18.74 7.91
N GLY A 176 8.09 -19.02 6.62
CA GLY A 176 7.04 -19.89 6.06
C GLY A 176 5.65 -19.21 6.07
N LEU A 177 5.63 -17.89 6.06
CA LEU A 177 4.43 -17.08 6.15
C LEU A 177 4.18 -16.30 4.85
N VAL A 178 2.97 -15.81 4.66
CA VAL A 178 2.61 -14.91 3.55
C VAL A 178 1.82 -13.73 4.07
N LEU A 179 2.24 -12.50 3.69
CA LEU A 179 1.44 -11.31 3.86
C LEU A 179 0.57 -11.13 2.61
N CYS A 180 -0.74 -11.03 2.81
CA CYS A 180 -1.70 -10.63 1.79
C CYS A 180 -2.29 -9.27 2.17
N ILE A 181 -2.44 -8.39 1.19
CA ILE A 181 -3.11 -7.09 1.36
C ILE A 181 -4.06 -6.83 0.20
N GLY A 182 -5.12 -6.06 0.45
CA GLY A 182 -6.11 -5.78 -0.58
C GLY A 182 -6.86 -4.48 -0.41
N ARG A 183 -7.20 -3.87 -1.55
CA ARG A 183 -8.02 -2.67 -1.71
C ARG A 183 -8.75 -2.68 -3.05
N ALA A 184 -9.72 -1.76 -3.24
CA ALA A 184 -10.46 -1.66 -4.49
C ALA A 184 -9.60 -1.12 -5.65
N VAL A 185 -8.70 -0.16 -5.37
CA VAL A 185 -7.82 0.46 -6.38
C VAL A 185 -6.64 -0.46 -6.68
N PRO A 186 -6.27 -0.66 -7.97
CA PRO A 186 -5.14 -1.51 -8.33
C PRO A 186 -3.81 -1.03 -7.76
N PHE A 187 -2.96 -1.98 -7.37
CA PHE A 187 -1.58 -1.69 -7.01
C PHE A 187 -0.72 -1.47 -8.24
N ARG A 188 0.21 -0.53 -8.15
CA ARG A 188 1.10 -0.14 -9.23
C ARG A 188 2.49 -0.76 -9.06
N ARG A 189 3.27 -0.78 -10.13
CA ARG A 189 4.60 -1.43 -10.17
C ARG A 189 5.53 -0.96 -9.05
N ARG A 190 5.49 0.33 -8.71
CA ARG A 190 6.29 0.88 -7.61
C ARG A 190 5.83 0.33 -6.27
N GLU A 191 4.51 0.29 -6.02
CA GLU A 191 3.94 -0.25 -4.79
C GLU A 191 4.29 -1.73 -4.60
N HIS A 192 4.30 -2.52 -5.67
CA HIS A 192 4.78 -3.91 -5.62
C HIS A 192 6.21 -4.01 -5.12
N ARG A 193 7.13 -3.17 -5.62
CA ARG A 193 8.53 -3.17 -5.18
C ARG A 193 8.69 -2.75 -3.72
N GLU A 194 7.95 -1.74 -3.29
CA GLU A 194 7.95 -1.27 -1.90
C GLU A 194 7.41 -2.35 -0.96
N PHE A 195 6.33 -3.02 -1.35
CA PHE A 195 5.74 -4.14 -0.63
C PHE A 195 6.72 -5.31 -0.50
N GLU A 196 7.36 -5.71 -1.59
CA GLU A 196 8.40 -6.75 -1.57
C GLU A 196 9.57 -6.41 -0.63
N MET A 197 10.00 -5.14 -0.61
CA MET A 197 11.06 -4.71 0.32
C MET A 197 10.62 -4.82 1.78
N LEU A 198 9.41 -4.39 2.11
CA LEU A 198 8.85 -4.48 3.47
C LEU A 198 8.72 -5.94 3.92
N VAL A 199 8.19 -6.80 3.07
CA VAL A 199 8.08 -8.25 3.33
C VAL A 199 9.44 -8.87 3.59
N ARG A 200 10.45 -8.57 2.76
CA ARG A 200 11.82 -9.08 2.93
C ARG A 200 12.49 -8.63 4.22
N VAL A 201 12.26 -7.40 4.66
CA VAL A 201 12.78 -6.92 5.96
C VAL A 201 12.13 -7.71 7.09
N THR A 202 10.81 -7.87 7.04
CA THR A 202 10.06 -8.58 8.08
C THR A 202 10.43 -10.08 8.13
N ASP A 203 10.64 -10.72 6.98
CA ASP A 203 11.07 -12.11 6.91
C ASP A 203 12.37 -12.36 7.69
N ARG A 204 13.34 -11.43 7.56
CA ARG A 204 14.60 -11.47 8.31
C ARG A 204 14.37 -11.40 9.84
N MET A 205 13.40 -10.63 10.27
CA MET A 205 13.04 -10.47 11.68
C MET A 205 12.29 -11.69 12.23
N CYS A 206 11.49 -12.35 11.41
CA CYS A 206 10.71 -13.54 11.79
C CYS A 206 11.51 -14.85 11.70
N ARG A 207 12.75 -14.81 11.24
CA ARG A 207 13.62 -15.99 11.10
C ARG A 207 13.72 -16.88 12.34
N PRO A 208 13.72 -16.37 13.60
CA PRO A 208 13.74 -17.18 14.80
C PRO A 208 12.51 -18.06 14.99
N LEU A 209 11.37 -17.73 14.36
CA LEU A 209 10.12 -18.50 14.50
C LEU A 209 10.20 -19.92 13.92
N ARG A 210 11.14 -20.20 13.03
CA ARG A 210 11.32 -21.53 12.43
C ARG A 210 11.92 -22.56 13.40
N GLY A 211 12.59 -22.11 14.48
CA GLY A 211 13.17 -22.98 15.54
C GLY A 211 12.20 -23.29 16.67
N ASP A 212 11.32 -22.37 16.98
CA ASP A 212 10.31 -22.53 18.04
C ASP A 212 8.94 -22.53 17.35
N ARG A 213 8.27 -23.70 17.34
CA ARG A 213 6.88 -23.81 16.86
C ARG A 213 6.05 -22.72 17.54
N ILE A 214 5.33 -21.92 16.75
CA ILE A 214 4.35 -20.96 17.29
C ILE A 214 3.45 -21.74 18.25
N PRO A 215 3.37 -21.36 19.54
CA PRO A 215 2.55 -22.09 20.49
C PRO A 215 1.11 -22.15 20.00
N ALA A 216 0.52 -23.34 19.98
CA ALA A 216 -0.90 -23.53 19.71
C ALA A 216 -1.70 -22.73 20.77
N GLY A 217 -2.31 -21.63 20.38
CA GLY A 217 -3.03 -20.71 21.29
C GLY A 217 -3.00 -19.23 20.88
N TRP A 218 -2.32 -18.88 19.82
CA TRP A 218 -2.14 -17.48 19.37
C TRP A 218 -3.34 -16.87 18.64
N GLY A 219 -4.42 -17.59 18.47
CA GLY A 219 -5.65 -17.13 17.78
C GLY A 219 -6.73 -16.48 18.65
N SER A 220 -6.44 -16.07 19.89
CA SER A 220 -7.45 -15.43 20.75
C SER A 220 -7.40 -13.92 20.64
N THR A 221 -8.24 -13.36 19.81
CA THR A 221 -8.59 -11.94 19.76
C THR A 221 -8.84 -11.42 21.19
N PRO A 222 -8.18 -10.35 21.67
CA PRO A 222 -8.58 -9.72 22.92
C PRO A 222 -10.00 -9.15 22.75
N ARG A 223 -10.96 -9.70 23.49
CA ARG A 223 -12.29 -9.10 23.62
C ARG A 223 -12.11 -7.74 24.32
N PHE A 224 -12.32 -6.67 23.58
CA PHE A 224 -12.58 -5.36 24.19
C PHE A 224 -13.91 -5.47 24.93
N VAL A 225 -13.84 -5.52 26.27
CA VAL A 225 -14.98 -5.30 27.13
C VAL A 225 -15.12 -3.81 27.24
N GLY A 226 -16.12 -3.24 26.56
CA GLY A 226 -16.52 -1.85 26.75
C GLY A 226 -17.21 -1.69 28.10
N SER A 227 -16.83 -0.68 28.82
CA SER A 227 -17.59 -0.06 29.91
C SER A 227 -17.77 1.41 29.57
#